data_6b06f8c3955df8800b1bd8e69704d100
#
_entry.id   6b06f8c3955df8800b1bd8e69704d100
#
_cell.length_a   1.000
_cell.length_b   1.000
_cell.length_c   1.000
_cell.angle_alpha   90.00
_cell.angle_beta   90.00
_cell.angle_gamma   90.00
#
_symmetry.space_group_name_H-M   'P 1'
#
loop_
_entity.id
_entity.type
_entity.pdbx_description
1 polymer ?
#
loop_
_entity_poly.entity_id
_entity_poly.type
_entity_poly.pdbx_seq_one_letter_code
_entity_poly.pdbx_strand_id
1 'polypeptide(L)'
;MVRNIVVLGGSSHPQLTETICNHLGIPPAKVLLGKFKVGETRVEIEESVRGKDVFIIQSGGGSVNDHLMELLITISACQTASAKRITAVLPLFPYSRQSDIPYNKTGAPLARVPGTRSRTGTYSFESRPQTPHPGQPESAGLGANGNGSATLHHQLSRMKLEQQPNGSSNPSSPVKSNGLRRSETVDSGKSEASVHFNGANGTNGVVAKPTTKPPAFEPQVGYRQWVAQAGTLIADLLTCAGADHVITMDLHDPQYQGFFDIPVDNLYGRHLLRKYIQSNIPDYQQAVIVSPDAGGAKRATAIADALGMPFALIHKERRPTQISDRQNATMMLVGDVADRTAILIDDLADTSNTITRAAKLVKKEGASQVYALITHGILSGDAIDRINASALDKVVVTNTVDQTEHKSRCPKLEVLEVGNVFAEAIRRVHHGESISVLFDYS
;
A
#
# COMPACT_ATOMS: atom_id res chain seq x y z
N MET A 1 13.30 7.54 -32.12
CA MET A 1 11.98 8.19 -31.99
C MET A 1 10.94 7.09 -31.82
N VAL A 2 10.26 7.05 -30.70
CA VAL A 2 9.24 6.03 -30.41
C VAL A 2 7.99 6.36 -31.24
N ARG A 3 7.47 5.39 -32.02
CA ARG A 3 6.28 5.60 -32.86
C ARG A 3 5.09 4.85 -32.27
N ASN A 4 3.87 5.34 -32.52
CA ASN A 4 2.62 4.73 -32.05
C ASN A 4 2.45 4.67 -30.53
N ILE A 5 3.05 5.58 -29.82
CA ILE A 5 2.90 5.78 -28.37
C ILE A 5 2.23 7.12 -28.09
N VAL A 6 1.41 7.16 -27.06
CA VAL A 6 0.81 8.38 -26.51
C VAL A 6 1.05 8.36 -25.00
N VAL A 7 1.54 9.47 -24.46
CA VAL A 7 1.72 9.65 -23.03
C VAL A 7 0.77 10.75 -22.55
N LEU A 8 -0.18 10.38 -21.70
CA LEU A 8 -1.14 11.28 -21.06
C LEU A 8 -0.68 11.54 -19.61
N GLY A 9 -0.64 12.80 -19.24
CA GLY A 9 -0.37 13.20 -17.86
C GLY A 9 -1.66 13.51 -17.12
N GLY A 10 -1.83 12.93 -15.94
CA GLY A 10 -2.85 13.35 -15.00
C GLY A 10 -2.45 14.60 -14.22
N SER A 11 -3.38 15.10 -13.41
CA SER A 11 -3.20 16.35 -12.65
C SER A 11 -2.24 16.22 -11.45
N SER A 12 -1.87 15.00 -11.04
CA SER A 12 -1.09 14.76 -9.83
C SER A 12 0.37 15.22 -9.91
N HIS A 13 1.00 15.14 -11.10
CA HIS A 13 2.43 15.47 -11.26
C HIS A 13 2.81 15.84 -12.70
N PRO A 14 2.40 17.02 -13.19
CA PRO A 14 2.68 17.46 -14.57
C PRO A 14 4.16 17.50 -14.92
N GLN A 15 5.02 17.99 -14.01
CA GLN A 15 6.47 18.07 -14.23
C GLN A 15 7.12 16.71 -14.48
N LEU A 16 6.70 15.66 -13.74
CA LEU A 16 7.19 14.31 -13.96
C LEU A 16 6.79 13.79 -15.34
N THR A 17 5.56 14.08 -15.77
CA THR A 17 5.11 13.74 -17.13
C THR A 17 5.97 14.39 -18.21
N GLU A 18 6.28 15.68 -18.06
CA GLU A 18 7.18 16.39 -18.99
C GLU A 18 8.58 15.77 -18.99
N THR A 19 9.14 15.47 -17.82
CA THR A 19 10.46 14.82 -17.71
C THR A 19 10.48 13.47 -18.41
N ILE A 20 9.47 12.63 -18.18
CA ILE A 20 9.34 11.32 -18.86
C ILE A 20 9.25 11.50 -20.38
N CYS A 21 8.41 12.41 -20.84
CA CYS A 21 8.22 12.69 -22.27
C CYS A 21 9.50 13.21 -22.92
N ASN A 22 10.23 14.08 -22.24
CA ASN A 22 11.53 14.58 -22.72
C ASN A 22 12.56 13.45 -22.89
N HIS A 23 12.63 12.51 -21.94
CA HIS A 23 13.48 11.32 -22.07
C HIS A 23 13.05 10.39 -23.20
N LEU A 24 11.76 10.27 -23.47
CA LEU A 24 11.20 9.49 -24.58
C LEU A 24 11.38 10.20 -25.93
N GLY A 25 11.69 11.48 -25.95
CA GLY A 25 11.80 12.31 -27.16
C GLY A 25 10.48 12.55 -27.86
N ILE A 26 9.37 12.61 -27.10
CA ILE A 26 8.01 12.87 -27.58
C ILE A 26 7.36 13.97 -26.70
N PRO A 27 6.44 14.80 -27.23
CA PRO A 27 5.69 15.71 -26.40
C PRO A 27 4.63 14.96 -25.59
N PRO A 28 4.23 15.46 -24.38
CA PRO A 28 3.05 14.96 -23.70
C PRO A 28 1.80 15.23 -24.54
N ALA A 29 0.88 14.27 -24.54
CA ALA A 29 -0.37 14.41 -25.26
C ALA A 29 -1.26 15.45 -24.58
N LYS A 30 -2.03 16.18 -25.39
CA LYS A 30 -2.93 17.21 -24.87
C LYS A 30 -4.17 16.58 -24.26
N VAL A 31 -4.41 16.92 -23.01
CA VAL A 31 -5.57 16.51 -22.23
C VAL A 31 -6.08 17.69 -21.41
N LEU A 32 -7.39 17.93 -21.43
CA LEU A 32 -8.04 18.91 -20.57
C LEU A 32 -8.59 18.17 -19.34
N LEU A 33 -8.04 18.52 -18.18
CA LEU A 33 -8.43 17.96 -16.90
C LEU A 33 -9.09 19.06 -16.05
N GLY A 34 -10.18 18.72 -15.38
CA GLY A 34 -10.89 19.68 -14.56
C GLY A 34 -11.99 19.05 -13.73
N LYS A 35 -12.75 19.90 -13.05
CA LYS A 35 -13.93 19.49 -12.28
C LYS A 35 -15.14 20.36 -12.63
N PHE A 36 -16.29 19.72 -12.66
CA PHE A 36 -17.56 20.42 -12.66
C PHE A 36 -17.82 21.09 -11.30
N LYS A 37 -18.72 22.05 -11.23
CA LYS A 37 -19.05 22.78 -9.97
C LYS A 37 -19.51 21.84 -8.83
N VAL A 38 -20.08 20.71 -9.16
CA VAL A 38 -20.51 19.66 -8.20
C VAL A 38 -19.37 18.76 -7.74
N GLY A 39 -18.16 18.93 -8.29
CA GLY A 39 -16.98 18.15 -7.92
C GLY A 39 -16.68 16.92 -8.79
N GLU A 40 -17.53 16.62 -9.77
CA GLU A 40 -17.30 15.52 -10.73
C GLU A 40 -16.08 15.83 -11.62
N THR A 41 -15.29 14.80 -11.89
CA THR A 41 -14.10 14.89 -12.72
C THR A 41 -14.47 15.01 -14.20
N ARG A 42 -13.84 15.96 -14.90
CA ARG A 42 -13.93 16.18 -16.34
C ARG A 42 -12.61 15.82 -16.99
N VAL A 43 -12.63 14.97 -18.01
CA VAL A 43 -11.47 14.59 -18.82
C VAL A 43 -11.83 14.74 -20.29
N GLU A 44 -11.03 15.48 -21.06
CA GLU A 44 -11.15 15.57 -22.51
C GLU A 44 -9.77 15.34 -23.14
N ILE A 45 -9.67 14.29 -23.97
CA ILE A 45 -8.42 13.94 -24.65
C ILE A 45 -8.46 14.59 -26.04
N GLU A 46 -7.52 15.50 -26.30
CA GLU A 46 -7.48 16.27 -27.54
C GLU A 46 -6.63 15.60 -28.65
N GLU A 47 -6.13 14.38 -28.40
CA GLU A 47 -5.35 13.62 -29.37
C GLU A 47 -5.96 12.27 -29.66
N SER A 48 -5.74 11.78 -30.90
CA SER A 48 -6.20 10.46 -31.29
C SER A 48 -5.35 9.36 -30.62
N VAL A 49 -5.99 8.52 -29.82
CA VAL A 49 -5.40 7.34 -29.17
C VAL A 49 -5.64 6.04 -29.91
N ARG A 50 -6.46 6.08 -30.98
CA ARG A 50 -6.88 4.89 -31.74
C ARG A 50 -5.68 4.11 -32.28
N GLY A 51 -5.62 2.82 -31.92
CA GLY A 51 -4.59 1.89 -32.37
C GLY A 51 -3.19 2.18 -31.81
N LYS A 52 -3.06 3.07 -30.83
CA LYS A 52 -1.79 3.42 -30.19
C LYS A 52 -1.64 2.74 -28.83
N ASP A 53 -0.40 2.56 -28.37
CA ASP A 53 -0.09 2.23 -26.99
C ASP A 53 -0.17 3.52 -26.16
N VAL A 54 -1.03 3.53 -25.15
CA VAL A 54 -1.30 4.68 -24.30
C VAL A 54 -0.73 4.45 -22.92
N PHE A 55 0.06 5.40 -22.44
CA PHE A 55 0.60 5.41 -21.07
C PHE A 55 0.00 6.59 -20.32
N ILE A 56 -0.65 6.34 -19.17
CA ILE A 56 -1.31 7.36 -18.37
C ILE A 56 -0.54 7.50 -17.08
N ILE A 57 0.09 8.65 -16.86
CA ILE A 57 0.93 8.93 -15.69
C ILE A 57 0.08 9.62 -14.63
N GLN A 58 -0.15 8.95 -13.50
CA GLN A 58 -0.91 9.51 -12.38
C GLN A 58 -0.35 9.02 -11.05
N SER A 59 0.16 9.91 -10.22
CA SER A 59 0.65 9.55 -8.89
C SER A 59 -0.48 9.49 -7.85
N GLY A 60 -0.39 8.55 -6.93
CA GLY A 60 -1.34 8.40 -5.81
C GLY A 60 -1.13 9.36 -4.65
N GLY A 61 -0.35 10.44 -4.81
CA GLY A 61 -0.14 11.47 -3.80
C GLY A 61 -1.18 12.58 -3.83
N GLY A 62 -1.17 13.48 -2.84
CA GLY A 62 -2.05 14.65 -2.78
C GLY A 62 -3.53 14.28 -2.63
N SER A 63 -4.37 14.73 -3.56
CA SER A 63 -5.82 14.45 -3.58
C SER A 63 -6.11 13.05 -4.14
N VAL A 64 -5.76 12.01 -3.40
CA VAL A 64 -5.74 10.59 -3.84
C VAL A 64 -7.02 10.16 -4.55
N ASN A 65 -8.20 10.49 -3.98
CA ASN A 65 -9.48 10.06 -4.54
C ASN A 65 -9.78 10.75 -5.87
N ASP A 66 -9.45 12.02 -5.99
CA ASP A 66 -9.62 12.79 -7.22
C ASP A 66 -8.71 12.24 -8.34
N HIS A 67 -7.43 12.01 -8.00
CA HIS A 67 -6.46 11.44 -8.94
C HIS A 67 -6.83 10.03 -9.39
N LEU A 68 -7.37 9.21 -8.49
CA LEU A 68 -7.84 7.88 -8.84
C LEU A 68 -9.04 7.93 -9.79
N MET A 69 -10.04 8.77 -9.50
CA MET A 69 -11.20 8.93 -10.38
C MET A 69 -10.80 9.49 -11.74
N GLU A 70 -9.89 10.46 -11.79
CA GLU A 70 -9.34 11.01 -13.02
C GLU A 70 -8.65 9.93 -13.85
N LEU A 71 -7.83 9.09 -13.22
CA LEU A 71 -7.17 7.96 -13.86
C LEU A 71 -8.18 6.98 -14.46
N LEU A 72 -9.17 6.54 -13.67
CA LEU A 72 -10.19 5.58 -14.12
C LEU A 72 -11.00 6.10 -15.32
N ILE A 73 -11.40 7.38 -15.28
CA ILE A 73 -12.13 8.03 -16.37
C ILE A 73 -11.24 8.14 -17.61
N THR A 74 -9.97 8.49 -17.45
CA THR A 74 -9.01 8.60 -18.57
C THR A 74 -8.75 7.25 -19.23
N ILE A 75 -8.57 6.17 -18.43
CA ILE A 75 -8.43 4.80 -18.94
C ILE A 75 -9.68 4.41 -19.75
N SER A 76 -10.87 4.61 -19.19
CA SER A 76 -12.13 4.27 -19.84
C SER A 76 -12.33 5.07 -21.14
N ALA A 77 -11.96 6.36 -21.17
CA ALA A 77 -12.00 7.18 -22.38
C ALA A 77 -11.06 6.63 -23.47
N CYS A 78 -9.84 6.21 -23.12
CA CYS A 78 -8.89 5.61 -24.05
C CYS A 78 -9.39 4.27 -24.59
N GLN A 79 -10.01 3.44 -23.74
CA GLN A 79 -10.58 2.16 -24.14
C GLN A 79 -11.72 2.34 -25.13
N THR A 80 -12.67 3.23 -24.86
CA THR A 80 -13.79 3.52 -25.76
C THR A 80 -13.34 4.15 -27.07
N ALA A 81 -12.22 4.89 -27.07
CA ALA A 81 -11.59 5.44 -28.27
C ALA A 81 -10.72 4.42 -29.04
N SER A 82 -10.75 3.14 -28.65
CA SER A 82 -10.03 2.03 -29.31
C SER A 82 -8.51 2.19 -29.27
N ALA A 83 -7.94 2.56 -28.12
CA ALA A 83 -6.52 2.41 -27.87
C ALA A 83 -6.13 0.92 -28.04
N LYS A 84 -4.90 0.64 -28.49
CA LYS A 84 -4.43 -0.73 -28.68
C LYS A 84 -4.07 -1.40 -27.35
N ARG A 85 -3.46 -0.65 -26.45
CA ARG A 85 -3.06 -1.07 -25.11
C ARG A 85 -3.01 0.15 -24.20
N ILE A 86 -3.48 0.00 -22.97
CA ILE A 86 -3.53 1.08 -22.00
C ILE A 86 -2.72 0.66 -20.77
N THR A 87 -1.67 1.40 -20.48
CA THR A 87 -0.80 1.17 -19.31
C THR A 87 -0.98 2.29 -18.30
N ALA A 88 -1.41 1.95 -17.10
CA ALA A 88 -1.44 2.86 -15.98
C ALA A 88 -0.05 2.97 -15.34
N VAL A 89 0.54 4.16 -15.36
CA VAL A 89 1.84 4.45 -14.75
C VAL A 89 1.61 5.21 -13.45
N LEU A 90 1.81 4.52 -12.34
CA LEU A 90 1.51 4.98 -10.99
C LEU A 90 2.81 5.12 -10.19
N PRO A 91 3.53 6.25 -10.27
CA PRO A 91 4.77 6.44 -9.53
C PRO A 91 4.64 6.13 -8.04
N LEU A 92 3.57 6.60 -7.41
CA LEU A 92 3.08 6.13 -6.11
C LEU A 92 1.75 5.41 -6.32
N PHE A 93 1.66 4.13 -5.93
CA PHE A 93 0.42 3.37 -5.99
C PHE A 93 -0.51 3.77 -4.82
N PRO A 94 -1.75 4.20 -5.10
CA PRO A 94 -2.71 4.57 -4.04
C PRO A 94 -3.25 3.33 -3.32
N TYR A 95 -3.79 3.52 -2.09
CA TYR A 95 -4.45 2.47 -1.29
C TYR A 95 -3.60 1.23 -0.95
N SER A 96 -2.26 1.31 -1.09
CA SER A 96 -1.36 0.18 -0.83
C SER A 96 -0.93 0.01 0.63
N ARG A 97 -1.36 0.89 1.54
CA ARG A 97 -0.89 0.89 2.94
C ARG A 97 -1.65 -0.07 3.86
N GLN A 98 -2.87 -0.41 3.51
CA GLN A 98 -3.67 -1.34 4.28
C GLN A 98 -3.48 -2.72 3.71
N SER A 99 -2.90 -3.63 4.51
CA SER A 99 -2.75 -5.01 4.09
C SER A 99 -4.11 -5.67 3.95
N ASP A 100 -4.38 -6.25 2.79
CA ASP A 100 -5.58 -7.04 2.52
C ASP A 100 -5.43 -8.49 2.92
N ILE A 101 -4.27 -8.87 3.46
CA ILE A 101 -4.00 -10.24 3.90
C ILE A 101 -4.75 -10.51 5.20
N PRO A 102 -5.59 -11.55 5.25
CA PRO A 102 -6.26 -11.92 6.49
C PRO A 102 -5.24 -12.33 7.54
N TYR A 103 -5.27 -11.67 8.70
CA TYR A 103 -4.48 -12.07 9.86
C TYR A 103 -4.85 -13.47 10.37
N ASN A 104 -5.95 -14.04 9.93
CA ASN A 104 -6.40 -15.39 10.23
C ASN A 104 -6.76 -16.12 8.95
N LYS A 105 -6.16 -17.23 8.78
CA LYS A 105 -6.02 -18.21 7.70
C LYS A 105 -7.23 -18.53 6.81
N THR A 106 -8.40 -18.03 7.06
CA THR A 106 -9.59 -18.38 6.28
C THR A 106 -10.50 -17.19 6.13
N GLY A 107 -10.70 -16.78 4.90
CA GLY A 107 -11.62 -15.71 4.55
C GLY A 107 -11.06 -14.31 4.80
N ALA A 108 -11.95 -13.34 4.87
CA ALA A 108 -11.62 -11.95 5.06
C ALA A 108 -10.84 -11.67 6.35
N PRO A 109 -9.99 -10.65 6.34
CA PRO A 109 -9.16 -10.31 7.48
C PRO A 109 -10.03 -9.95 8.69
N LEU A 110 -9.81 -10.70 9.76
CA LEU A 110 -10.52 -10.51 11.01
C LEU A 110 -9.54 -10.05 12.08
N ALA A 111 -9.70 -8.84 12.58
CA ALA A 111 -8.95 -8.41 13.75
C ALA A 111 -9.47 -9.15 15.00
N ARG A 112 -8.55 -9.64 15.84
CA ARG A 112 -8.95 -10.20 17.13
C ARG A 112 -9.40 -9.08 18.08
N VAL A 113 -10.47 -9.31 18.79
CA VAL A 113 -10.92 -8.43 19.87
C VAL A 113 -9.83 -8.39 20.95
N PRO A 114 -9.33 -7.21 21.35
CA PRO A 114 -8.41 -7.10 22.47
C PRO A 114 -9.08 -7.66 23.74
N GLY A 115 -8.50 -8.71 24.33
CA GLY A 115 -8.98 -9.28 25.60
C GLY A 115 -9.25 -10.78 25.62
N THR A 116 -9.36 -11.45 24.47
CA THR A 116 -9.45 -12.91 24.47
C THR A 116 -8.07 -13.51 24.62
N ARG A 117 -7.68 -13.84 25.84
CA ARG A 117 -6.52 -14.71 26.09
C ARG A 117 -6.88 -16.09 25.52
N SER A 118 -6.43 -16.37 24.33
CA SER A 118 -6.40 -17.74 23.84
C SER A 118 -5.43 -18.54 24.70
N ARG A 119 -5.94 -19.55 25.40
CA ARG A 119 -5.13 -20.52 26.15
C ARG A 119 -4.32 -21.44 25.21
N THR A 120 -4.57 -21.40 23.94
CA THR A 120 -3.82 -22.09 22.91
C THR A 120 -3.03 -21.04 22.15
N GLY A 121 -1.71 -21.10 22.24
CA GLY A 121 -0.78 -20.22 21.51
C GLY A 121 -1.03 -20.28 20.02
N THR A 122 -1.87 -19.40 19.53
CA THR A 122 -2.03 -19.15 18.11
C THR A 122 -1.02 -18.11 17.72
N TYR A 123 -0.02 -18.56 17.02
CA TYR A 123 1.01 -17.73 16.45
C TYR A 123 0.42 -16.90 15.29
N SER A 124 0.94 -15.70 15.11
CA SER A 124 0.76 -14.91 13.92
C SER A 124 1.31 -15.64 12.69
N PHE A 125 1.09 -15.11 11.51
CA PHE A 125 1.56 -15.62 10.22
C PHE A 125 3.06 -16.02 10.19
N GLU A 126 3.86 -15.51 11.13
CA GLU A 126 5.29 -15.78 11.27
C GLU A 126 5.59 -16.97 12.23
N SER A 127 4.61 -17.74 12.65
CA SER A 127 4.83 -18.82 13.58
C SER A 127 5.71 -19.91 12.96
N ARG A 128 6.84 -20.14 13.61
CA ARG A 128 7.72 -21.28 13.32
C ARG A 128 6.95 -22.59 13.46
N PRO A 129 7.28 -23.63 12.67
CA PRO A 129 6.76 -24.97 12.90
C PRO A 129 7.09 -25.37 14.35
N GLN A 130 6.12 -25.96 15.04
CA GLN A 130 6.32 -26.43 16.41
C GLN A 130 7.48 -27.44 16.43
N THR A 131 8.60 -27.05 17.01
CA THR A 131 9.60 -28.01 17.44
C THR A 131 9.04 -28.74 18.67
N PRO A 132 9.12 -30.08 18.73
CA PRO A 132 8.71 -30.82 19.90
C PRO A 132 9.50 -30.34 21.13
N HIS A 133 8.80 -29.95 22.19
CA HIS A 133 9.43 -29.64 23.47
C HIS A 133 9.99 -30.93 24.08
N PRO A 134 11.27 -31.03 24.44
CA PRO A 134 11.76 -32.13 25.26
C PRO A 134 11.25 -31.92 26.70
N GLY A 135 10.30 -32.72 27.14
CA GLY A 135 9.89 -32.71 28.54
C GLY A 135 8.42 -32.85 28.88
N GLN A 136 7.60 -33.52 28.09
CA GLN A 136 6.33 -34.08 28.58
C GLN A 136 6.41 -35.62 28.65
N PRO A 137 6.03 -36.24 29.80
CA PRO A 137 6.02 -37.67 29.89
C PRO A 137 4.91 -38.30 29.03
N GLU A 138 5.28 -39.23 28.21
CA GLU A 138 4.37 -40.09 27.44
C GLU A 138 3.46 -40.87 28.38
N SER A 139 2.16 -40.68 28.27
CA SER A 139 1.21 -41.64 28.81
C SER A 139 1.15 -42.84 27.86
N ALA A 140 1.53 -44.00 28.38
CA ALA A 140 1.58 -45.27 27.70
C ALA A 140 0.21 -45.70 27.17
N GLY A 141 0.15 -45.99 25.90
CA GLY A 141 -0.91 -46.74 25.20
C GLY A 141 -0.32 -47.66 24.18
N LEU A 142 -0.32 -48.93 24.51
CA LEU A 142 0.19 -50.06 23.73
C LEU A 142 -0.43 -50.20 22.34
N GLY A 143 0.36 -50.50 21.32
CA GLY A 143 -0.16 -51.04 20.05
C GLY A 143 0.77 -50.95 18.84
N ALA A 144 1.73 -51.85 18.73
CA ALA A 144 2.27 -52.57 17.56
C ALA A 144 2.48 -51.88 16.19
N ASN A 145 3.75 -51.88 15.78
CA ASN A 145 4.35 -52.24 14.48
C ASN A 145 3.83 -51.65 13.16
N GLY A 146 4.77 -51.07 12.40
CA GLY A 146 4.84 -51.34 10.96
C GLY A 146 5.04 -50.15 10.04
N ASN A 147 6.26 -49.99 9.55
CA ASN A 147 6.67 -49.43 8.25
C ASN A 147 6.10 -48.11 7.75
N GLY A 148 6.89 -47.07 7.93
CA GLY A 148 6.81 -45.83 7.17
C GLY A 148 7.28 -45.99 5.74
N SER A 149 6.38 -46.23 4.80
CA SER A 149 6.60 -46.02 3.36
C SER A 149 5.33 -46.08 2.49
N ALA A 150 4.13 -46.11 3.07
CA ALA A 150 2.89 -46.36 2.33
C ALA A 150 1.98 -45.12 2.15
N THR A 151 2.31 -43.98 2.71
CA THR A 151 1.37 -42.85 2.77
C THR A 151 1.41 -41.91 1.55
N LEU A 152 2.48 -41.91 0.78
CA LEU A 152 2.56 -41.05 -0.44
C LEU A 152 1.91 -41.74 -1.67
N HIS A 153 1.88 -43.05 -1.73
CA HIS A 153 1.28 -43.78 -2.87
C HIS A 153 -0.25 -43.82 -2.86
N HIS A 154 -0.88 -43.66 -1.70
CA HIS A 154 -2.35 -43.74 -1.57
C HIS A 154 -3.05 -42.41 -1.93
N GLN A 155 -2.35 -41.30 -1.87
CA GLN A 155 -2.92 -40.01 -2.31
C GLN A 155 -2.84 -39.80 -3.82
N LEU A 156 -1.84 -40.39 -4.49
CA LEU A 156 -1.71 -40.30 -5.95
C LEU A 156 -2.64 -41.24 -6.70
N SER A 157 -3.12 -42.31 -6.06
CA SER A 157 -4.05 -43.29 -6.68
C SER A 157 -5.49 -42.82 -6.71
N ARG A 158 -5.90 -41.84 -5.90
CA ARG A 158 -7.24 -41.27 -5.91
C ARG A 158 -7.48 -40.21 -6.99
N MET A 159 -6.44 -39.71 -7.63
CA MET A 159 -6.57 -38.70 -8.72
C MET A 159 -6.64 -39.31 -10.12
N LYS A 160 -6.65 -40.65 -10.27
CA LYS A 160 -6.59 -41.30 -11.59
C LYS A 160 -7.79 -42.13 -11.98
N LEU A 161 -8.92 -42.08 -11.29
CA LEU A 161 -10.08 -42.91 -11.59
C LEU A 161 -11.39 -42.10 -11.63
N GLU A 162 -11.47 -41.11 -12.51
CA GLU A 162 -12.72 -40.60 -13.01
C GLU A 162 -12.54 -40.08 -14.45
N GLN A 163 -12.45 -41.06 -15.38
CA GLN A 163 -12.72 -40.81 -16.80
C GLN A 163 -13.41 -42.03 -17.39
N GLN A 164 -14.67 -41.76 -17.83
CA GLN A 164 -15.45 -42.41 -18.92
C GLN A 164 -16.26 -43.67 -18.62
N PRO A 165 -17.26 -44.00 -19.52
CA PRO A 165 -18.18 -43.13 -20.27
C PRO A 165 -19.62 -43.69 -20.42
N ASN A 166 -20.50 -42.88 -21.00
CA ASN A 166 -21.65 -43.17 -21.89
C ASN A 166 -22.88 -44.00 -21.43
N GLY A 167 -24.05 -43.40 -21.74
CA GLY A 167 -25.26 -44.17 -21.99
C GLY A 167 -26.58 -43.42 -21.79
N SER A 168 -27.02 -42.76 -22.82
CA SER A 168 -28.41 -42.46 -23.25
C SER A 168 -29.59 -42.78 -22.34
N SER A 169 -30.46 -41.83 -22.10
CA SER A 169 -31.88 -41.82 -22.51
C SER A 169 -32.69 -40.78 -21.69
N ASN A 170 -33.32 -39.86 -22.43
CA ASN A 170 -34.45 -39.06 -21.98
C ASN A 170 -35.70 -39.98 -21.72
N PRO A 171 -36.79 -39.55 -20.96
CA PRO A 171 -37.56 -38.35 -21.32
C PRO A 171 -38.27 -37.58 -20.16
N SER A 172 -38.72 -36.38 -20.57
CA SER A 172 -39.94 -35.65 -20.16
C SER A 172 -40.16 -35.09 -18.76
N SER A 173 -40.10 -33.78 -18.71
CA SER A 173 -40.94 -32.68 -18.10
C SER A 173 -41.99 -33.00 -17.01
N PRO A 174 -42.41 -32.07 -16.13
CA PRO A 174 -42.84 -30.74 -16.52
C PRO A 174 -42.41 -29.57 -15.60
N VAL A 175 -42.40 -28.42 -16.23
CA VAL A 175 -42.37 -27.05 -15.72
C VAL A 175 -43.43 -26.78 -14.63
N LYS A 176 -43.05 -26.13 -13.55
CA LYS A 176 -43.95 -25.30 -12.73
C LYS A 176 -43.33 -23.92 -12.54
N SER A 177 -43.91 -22.98 -13.23
CA SER A 177 -43.86 -21.55 -13.01
C SER A 177 -44.46 -21.18 -11.65
N ASN A 178 -43.75 -20.37 -10.84
CA ASN A 178 -44.39 -19.57 -9.82
C ASN A 178 -43.85 -18.14 -9.87
N GLY A 179 -44.80 -17.31 -10.04
CA GLY A 179 -44.93 -15.93 -10.29
C GLY A 179 -44.26 -14.99 -9.31
N LEU A 180 -43.76 -13.95 -9.90
CA LEU A 180 -43.41 -12.67 -9.32
C LEU A 180 -44.63 -12.08 -8.59
N ARG A 181 -44.53 -11.85 -7.31
CA ARG A 181 -45.37 -10.88 -6.59
C ARG A 181 -44.61 -9.59 -6.42
N ARG A 182 -45.04 -8.61 -7.16
CA ARG A 182 -44.84 -7.18 -7.00
C ARG A 182 -45.54 -6.75 -5.74
N SER A 183 -44.88 -6.15 -4.76
CA SER A 183 -45.53 -5.43 -3.67
C SER A 183 -45.32 -3.93 -3.85
N GLU A 184 -46.42 -3.30 -3.80
CA GLU A 184 -46.69 -1.90 -4.08
C GLU A 184 -46.10 -0.97 -3.01
N THR A 185 -45.74 0.20 -3.47
CA THR A 185 -45.47 1.43 -2.74
C THR A 185 -46.63 1.82 -1.85
N VAL A 186 -46.33 2.14 -0.59
CA VAL A 186 -47.27 2.93 0.25
C VAL A 186 -46.53 4.24 0.56
N ASP A 187 -47.16 5.27 0.05
CA ASP A 187 -46.88 6.68 0.26
C ASP A 187 -47.46 7.12 1.64
N SER A 188 -46.90 8.24 2.10
CA SER A 188 -47.47 9.25 2.96
C SER A 188 -47.30 9.16 4.46
N GLY A 189 -46.95 10.34 4.94
CA GLY A 189 -47.40 10.81 6.24
C GLY A 189 -46.47 11.76 6.95
N LYS A 190 -46.49 13.02 6.55
CA LYS A 190 -46.06 14.15 7.40
C LYS A 190 -46.82 14.13 8.73
N SER A 191 -46.10 14.29 9.84
CA SER A 191 -46.69 14.93 11.02
C SER A 191 -45.63 15.77 11.73
N GLU A 192 -45.84 17.06 11.64
CA GLU A 192 -45.24 18.06 12.49
C GLU A 192 -45.87 17.88 13.90
N ALA A 193 -45.03 17.82 14.90
CA ALA A 193 -45.44 18.00 16.28
C ALA A 193 -44.66 19.18 16.88
N SER A 194 -45.35 20.31 16.93
CA SER A 194 -44.99 21.49 17.70
C SER A 194 -45.06 21.17 19.19
N VAL A 195 -43.99 21.41 19.94
CA VAL A 195 -44.00 21.40 21.39
C VAL A 195 -43.95 22.81 21.90
N HIS A 196 -45.03 23.16 22.60
CA HIS A 196 -45.21 24.42 23.33
C HIS A 196 -44.19 24.58 24.46
N PHE A 197 -43.58 25.77 24.52
CA PHE A 197 -42.89 26.29 25.70
C PHE A 197 -43.90 26.76 26.73
N ASN A 198 -43.81 26.25 27.96
CA ASN A 198 -44.32 26.94 29.13
C ASN A 198 -43.15 27.17 30.11
N GLY A 199 -42.93 28.43 30.42
CA GLY A 199 -41.94 28.85 31.39
C GLY A 199 -42.49 28.84 32.81
N ALA A 200 -41.58 28.68 33.75
CA ALA A 200 -41.52 29.44 35.00
C ALA A 200 -40.38 29.00 35.92
N ASN A 201 -39.61 30.00 36.37
CA ASN A 201 -38.87 30.16 37.64
C ASN A 201 -37.71 29.22 38.02
N GLY A 202 -36.54 29.72 37.89
CA GLY A 202 -35.50 30.15 38.82
C GLY A 202 -34.99 29.19 39.88
N THR A 203 -33.74 28.75 39.74
CA THR A 203 -32.71 28.76 40.79
C THR A 203 -31.32 28.47 40.19
N ASN A 204 -30.30 29.18 40.67
CA ASN A 204 -28.91 29.09 40.27
C ASN A 204 -28.38 27.64 40.47
N GLY A 205 -28.07 26.98 39.38
CA GLY A 205 -27.28 25.74 39.35
C GLY A 205 -26.21 25.83 38.27
N VAL A 206 -24.96 25.73 38.67
CA VAL A 206 -23.81 25.64 37.79
C VAL A 206 -24.02 24.49 36.81
N VAL A 207 -24.28 24.81 35.55
CA VAL A 207 -24.42 23.81 34.49
C VAL A 207 -23.02 23.35 34.10
N ALA A 208 -22.60 22.22 34.65
CA ALA A 208 -21.50 21.44 34.11
C ALA A 208 -21.91 20.97 32.72
N LYS A 209 -21.20 21.43 31.67
CA LYS A 209 -21.31 20.89 30.31
C LYS A 209 -21.08 19.38 30.36
N PRO A 210 -21.99 18.56 29.87
CA PRO A 210 -21.73 17.13 29.73
C PRO A 210 -20.74 16.96 28.57
N THR A 211 -19.49 16.74 28.91
CA THR A 211 -18.51 16.19 27.94
C THR A 211 -18.82 14.70 27.76
N THR A 212 -19.90 14.39 27.07
CA THR A 212 -20.15 13.03 26.61
C THR A 212 -19.20 12.76 25.46
N LYS A 213 -18.02 12.20 25.77
CA LYS A 213 -17.26 11.45 24.79
C LYS A 213 -18.21 10.40 24.21
N PRO A 214 -18.28 10.22 22.88
CA PRO A 214 -19.05 9.12 22.32
C PRO A 214 -18.62 7.83 23.02
N PRO A 215 -19.56 6.93 23.36
CA PRO A 215 -19.23 5.69 24.05
C PRO A 215 -18.18 4.96 23.23
N ALA A 216 -17.09 4.57 23.88
CA ALA A 216 -16.07 3.76 23.26
C ALA A 216 -16.74 2.47 22.77
N PHE A 217 -16.56 2.14 21.50
CA PHE A 217 -17.07 0.89 20.94
C PHE A 217 -16.45 -0.28 21.72
N GLU A 218 -17.24 -0.97 22.52
CA GLU A 218 -16.87 -2.21 23.19
C GLU A 218 -17.37 -3.36 22.32
N PRO A 219 -16.47 -4.12 21.66
CA PRO A 219 -16.88 -5.26 20.87
C PRO A 219 -17.52 -6.32 21.75
N GLN A 220 -18.69 -6.81 21.38
CA GLN A 220 -19.33 -7.92 22.07
C GLN A 220 -18.47 -9.20 21.99
N VAL A 221 -18.56 -10.04 23.01
CA VAL A 221 -17.85 -11.32 23.05
C VAL A 221 -18.22 -12.15 21.81
N GLY A 222 -17.21 -12.54 21.03
CA GLY A 222 -17.41 -13.27 19.76
C GLY A 222 -17.50 -12.41 18.51
N TYR A 223 -17.61 -11.07 18.61
CA TYR A 223 -17.56 -10.18 17.44
C TYR A 223 -16.13 -10.09 16.90
N ARG A 224 -15.98 -10.24 15.59
CA ARG A 224 -14.72 -10.06 14.88
C ARG A 224 -14.79 -8.81 14.01
N GLN A 225 -13.82 -7.93 14.14
CA GLN A 225 -13.74 -6.76 13.27
C GLN A 225 -13.46 -7.21 11.84
N TRP A 226 -14.26 -6.68 10.93
CA TRP A 226 -14.04 -6.84 9.50
C TRP A 226 -13.12 -5.73 9.01
N VAL A 227 -12.03 -6.10 8.32
CA VAL A 227 -11.09 -5.15 7.73
C VAL A 227 -11.40 -5.06 6.23
N ALA A 228 -11.59 -3.83 5.73
CA ALA A 228 -11.86 -3.59 4.32
C ALA A 228 -10.66 -3.96 3.44
N GLN A 229 -10.92 -4.56 2.29
CA GLN A 229 -9.91 -4.95 1.29
C GLN A 229 -9.83 -3.89 0.20
N ALA A 230 -9.07 -2.83 0.46
CA ALA A 230 -8.99 -1.70 -0.47
C ALA A 230 -8.16 -2.02 -1.71
N GLY A 231 -7.08 -2.82 -1.57
CA GLY A 231 -6.17 -3.12 -2.67
C GLY A 231 -6.82 -3.94 -3.79
N THR A 232 -7.55 -4.99 -3.44
CA THR A 232 -8.31 -5.80 -4.40
C THR A 232 -9.31 -4.92 -5.16
N LEU A 233 -10.05 -4.06 -4.43
CA LEU A 233 -11.01 -3.16 -5.05
C LEU A 233 -10.34 -2.22 -6.07
N ILE A 234 -9.18 -1.65 -5.75
CA ILE A 234 -8.48 -0.75 -6.67
C ILE A 234 -7.94 -1.52 -7.89
N ALA A 235 -7.43 -2.74 -7.70
CA ALA A 235 -7.00 -3.59 -8.80
C ALA A 235 -8.16 -3.90 -9.76
N ASP A 236 -9.30 -4.29 -9.21
CA ASP A 236 -10.53 -4.56 -9.99
C ASP A 236 -11.01 -3.31 -10.73
N LEU A 237 -11.03 -2.14 -10.09
CA LEU A 237 -11.44 -0.89 -10.72
C LEU A 237 -10.55 -0.50 -11.90
N LEU A 238 -9.23 -0.63 -11.77
CA LEU A 238 -8.28 -0.34 -12.86
C LEU A 238 -8.48 -1.30 -14.04
N THR A 239 -8.64 -2.58 -13.76
CA THR A 239 -8.90 -3.61 -14.80
C THR A 239 -10.25 -3.40 -15.47
N CYS A 240 -11.32 -3.16 -14.70
CA CYS A 240 -12.66 -2.88 -15.23
C CYS A 240 -12.71 -1.58 -16.05
N ALA A 241 -11.92 -0.56 -15.69
CA ALA A 241 -11.81 0.66 -16.49
C ALA A 241 -11.14 0.42 -17.85
N GLY A 242 -10.37 -0.66 -18.00
CA GLY A 242 -9.72 -1.07 -19.23
C GLY A 242 -8.20 -0.93 -19.24
N ALA A 243 -7.56 -0.94 -18.09
CA ALA A 243 -6.10 -1.03 -18.02
C ALA A 243 -5.65 -2.44 -18.43
N ASP A 244 -4.64 -2.51 -19.30
CA ASP A 244 -3.99 -3.76 -19.75
C ASP A 244 -2.68 -4.04 -18.99
N HIS A 245 -2.12 -3.03 -18.33
CA HIS A 245 -0.84 -3.12 -17.67
C HIS A 245 -0.71 -2.02 -16.59
N VAL A 246 0.00 -2.31 -15.52
CA VAL A 246 0.34 -1.33 -14.48
C VAL A 246 1.85 -1.24 -14.30
N ILE A 247 2.40 -0.03 -14.27
CA ILE A 247 3.80 0.25 -13.89
C ILE A 247 3.77 1.10 -12.62
N THR A 248 4.48 0.67 -11.59
CA THR A 248 4.58 1.40 -10.32
C THR A 248 6.00 1.32 -9.75
N MET A 249 6.25 2.02 -8.64
CA MET A 249 7.55 1.98 -7.97
C MET A 249 7.36 1.68 -6.48
N ASP A 250 8.23 0.82 -5.92
CA ASP A 250 8.31 0.49 -4.49
C ASP A 250 6.96 0.34 -3.80
N LEU A 251 6.16 -0.63 -4.25
CA LEU A 251 4.92 -0.99 -3.56
C LEU A 251 5.17 -1.20 -2.07
N HIS A 252 4.35 -0.58 -1.23
CA HIS A 252 4.43 -0.74 0.23
C HIS A 252 4.40 -2.21 0.66
N ASP A 253 3.49 -2.98 0.04
CA ASP A 253 3.45 -4.43 0.11
C ASP A 253 3.56 -5.02 -1.31
N PRO A 254 4.67 -5.70 -1.68
CA PRO A 254 4.83 -6.29 -3.00
C PRO A 254 3.76 -7.33 -3.36
N GLN A 255 3.02 -7.86 -2.37
CA GLN A 255 1.94 -8.83 -2.60
C GLN A 255 0.75 -8.22 -3.34
N TYR A 256 0.63 -6.89 -3.37
CA TYR A 256 -0.37 -6.18 -4.16
C TYR A 256 -0.36 -6.53 -5.64
N GLN A 257 0.79 -6.94 -6.19
CA GLN A 257 0.88 -7.45 -7.56
C GLN A 257 -0.02 -8.66 -7.80
N GLY A 258 -0.25 -9.48 -6.77
CA GLY A 258 -1.08 -10.67 -6.82
C GLY A 258 -2.60 -10.40 -6.82
N PHE A 259 -3.04 -9.15 -6.67
CA PHE A 259 -4.46 -8.78 -6.76
C PHE A 259 -4.89 -8.46 -8.19
N PHE A 260 -3.94 -8.37 -9.11
CA PHE A 260 -4.22 -8.04 -10.51
C PHE A 260 -4.25 -9.28 -11.39
N ASP A 261 -5.22 -9.34 -12.27
CA ASP A 261 -5.27 -10.31 -13.39
C ASP A 261 -4.52 -9.82 -14.63
N ILE A 262 -3.95 -8.61 -14.57
CA ILE A 262 -3.13 -7.99 -15.61
C ILE A 262 -1.68 -7.85 -15.13
N PRO A 263 -0.69 -7.74 -16.04
CA PRO A 263 0.71 -7.54 -15.67
C PRO A 263 0.92 -6.30 -14.81
N VAL A 264 1.77 -6.44 -13.77
CA VAL A 264 2.19 -5.34 -12.89
C VAL A 264 3.70 -5.32 -12.80
N ASP A 265 4.30 -4.24 -13.22
CA ASP A 265 5.74 -3.99 -13.11
C ASP A 265 6.02 -3.07 -11.91
N ASN A 266 6.59 -3.65 -10.86
CA ASN A 266 7.02 -2.90 -9.69
C ASN A 266 8.50 -2.53 -9.80
N LEU A 267 8.79 -1.28 -10.17
CA LEU A 267 10.15 -0.73 -10.22
C LEU A 267 10.69 -0.50 -8.81
N TYR A 268 12.00 -0.37 -8.67
CA TYR A 268 12.63 -0.18 -7.36
C TYR A 268 13.47 1.09 -7.31
N GLY A 269 13.17 1.97 -6.34
CA GLY A 269 13.93 3.20 -6.05
C GLY A 269 15.29 2.93 -5.39
N ARG A 270 15.54 1.70 -4.89
CA ARG A 270 16.77 1.35 -4.17
C ARG A 270 18.05 1.68 -4.92
N HIS A 271 18.05 1.66 -6.26
CA HIS A 271 19.21 2.00 -7.07
C HIS A 271 19.55 3.48 -7.00
N LEU A 272 18.52 4.34 -7.03
CA LEU A 272 18.68 5.79 -6.86
C LEU A 272 19.20 6.10 -5.46
N LEU A 273 18.64 5.43 -4.45
CA LEU A 273 19.06 5.61 -3.06
C LEU A 273 20.50 5.15 -2.84
N ARG A 274 20.91 3.99 -3.40
CA ARG A 274 22.31 3.51 -3.35
C ARG A 274 23.26 4.50 -4.00
N LYS A 275 22.93 4.96 -5.22
CA LYS A 275 23.74 5.94 -5.93
C LYS A 275 23.86 7.24 -5.13
N TYR A 276 22.78 7.69 -4.50
CA TYR A 276 22.83 8.86 -3.62
C TYR A 276 23.78 8.66 -2.44
N ILE A 277 23.71 7.51 -1.77
CA ILE A 277 24.60 7.17 -0.64
C ILE A 277 26.05 7.23 -1.07
N GLN A 278 26.40 6.58 -2.19
CA GLN A 278 27.77 6.53 -2.70
C GLN A 278 28.32 7.89 -3.13
N SER A 279 27.47 8.76 -3.67
CA SER A 279 27.91 10.03 -4.25
C SER A 279 27.84 11.22 -3.32
N ASN A 280 26.99 11.19 -2.28
CA ASN A 280 26.66 12.37 -1.48
C ASN A 280 26.90 12.19 0.04
N ILE A 281 27.13 10.97 0.51
CA ILE A 281 27.43 10.73 1.92
C ILE A 281 28.93 10.50 2.06
N PRO A 282 29.67 11.41 2.74
CA PRO A 282 31.10 11.21 2.98
C PRO A 282 31.34 9.93 3.79
N ASP A 283 32.39 9.20 3.43
CA ASP A 283 32.80 7.97 4.13
C ASP A 283 31.66 6.99 4.37
N TYR A 284 30.74 6.85 3.40
CA TYR A 284 29.51 6.06 3.50
C TYR A 284 29.75 4.63 3.97
N GLN A 285 30.92 4.05 3.69
CA GLN A 285 31.27 2.69 4.16
C GLN A 285 31.36 2.57 5.68
N GLN A 286 31.64 3.67 6.38
CA GLN A 286 31.64 3.72 7.84
C GLN A 286 30.26 4.08 8.42
N ALA A 287 29.34 4.55 7.58
CA ALA A 287 27.97 4.84 7.97
C ALA A 287 27.20 3.54 8.24
N VAL A 288 26.04 3.65 8.89
CA VAL A 288 25.18 2.50 9.21
C VAL A 288 23.79 2.69 8.59
N ILE A 289 23.32 1.66 7.88
CA ILE A 289 21.95 1.60 7.38
C ILE A 289 21.01 1.22 8.51
N VAL A 290 19.96 2.00 8.72
CA VAL A 290 19.01 1.79 9.82
C VAL A 290 17.61 1.58 9.26
N SER A 291 16.95 0.50 9.64
CA SER A 291 15.53 0.33 9.39
C SER A 291 14.71 0.96 10.51
N PRO A 292 13.75 1.86 10.22
CA PRO A 292 12.93 2.52 11.24
C PRO A 292 11.90 1.60 11.90
N ASP A 293 11.66 0.42 11.32
CA ASP A 293 10.85 -0.65 11.91
C ASP A 293 11.13 -2.02 11.27
N ALA A 294 10.50 -3.06 11.83
CA ALA A 294 10.70 -4.44 11.35
C ALA A 294 10.12 -4.68 9.93
N GLY A 295 9.11 -3.91 9.52
CA GLY A 295 8.49 -4.05 8.19
C GLY A 295 9.45 -3.65 7.07
N GLY A 296 10.24 -2.59 7.27
CA GLY A 296 11.24 -2.09 6.34
C GLY A 296 12.57 -2.84 6.35
N ALA A 297 12.79 -3.76 7.31
CA ALA A 297 14.09 -4.39 7.52
C ALA A 297 14.67 -5.05 6.26
N LYS A 298 13.85 -5.81 5.52
CA LYS A 298 14.29 -6.48 4.29
C LYS A 298 14.79 -5.50 3.22
N ARG A 299 14.12 -4.35 3.08
CA ARG A 299 14.52 -3.29 2.14
C ARG A 299 15.85 -2.65 2.54
N ALA A 300 15.97 -2.28 3.82
CA ALA A 300 17.18 -1.66 4.34
C ALA A 300 18.39 -2.62 4.31
N THR A 301 18.19 -3.89 4.67
CA THR A 301 19.24 -4.93 4.58
C THR A 301 19.73 -5.12 3.14
N ALA A 302 18.82 -5.13 2.15
CA ALA A 302 19.21 -5.28 0.75
C ALA A 302 20.11 -4.12 0.27
N ILE A 303 19.94 -2.90 0.79
CA ILE A 303 20.81 -1.77 0.50
C ILE A 303 22.15 -1.90 1.25
N ALA A 304 22.10 -2.30 2.54
CA ALA A 304 23.31 -2.49 3.34
C ALA A 304 24.22 -3.57 2.74
N ASP A 305 23.66 -4.72 2.37
CA ASP A 305 24.38 -5.84 1.75
C ASP A 305 25.02 -5.44 0.41
N ALA A 306 24.25 -4.73 -0.43
CA ALA A 306 24.76 -4.28 -1.73
C ALA A 306 25.88 -3.26 -1.64
N LEU A 307 25.95 -2.48 -0.54
CA LEU A 307 26.99 -1.48 -0.30
C LEU A 307 28.10 -1.96 0.66
N GLY A 308 27.98 -3.18 1.21
CA GLY A 308 28.90 -3.70 2.22
C GLY A 308 28.91 -2.88 3.52
N MET A 309 27.75 -2.32 3.90
CA MET A 309 27.63 -1.42 5.06
C MET A 309 27.03 -2.13 6.27
N PRO A 310 27.35 -1.68 7.51
CA PRO A 310 26.69 -2.14 8.70
C PRO A 310 25.18 -1.85 8.69
N PHE A 311 24.41 -2.69 9.40
CA PHE A 311 22.96 -2.60 9.52
C PHE A 311 22.52 -2.50 10.98
N ALA A 312 21.52 -1.68 11.25
CA ALA A 312 20.83 -1.59 12.54
C ALA A 312 19.30 -1.55 12.34
N LEU A 313 18.57 -1.98 13.36
CA LEU A 313 17.11 -2.08 13.33
C LEU A 313 16.50 -1.37 14.52
N ILE A 314 15.46 -0.59 14.30
CA ILE A 314 14.63 -0.05 15.37
C ILE A 314 13.44 -0.97 15.60
N HIS A 315 13.43 -1.63 16.76
CA HIS A 315 12.31 -2.48 17.19
C HIS A 315 11.29 -1.65 17.98
N LYS A 316 10.00 -1.77 17.61
CA LYS A 316 8.88 -1.17 18.34
C LYS A 316 8.22 -2.22 19.21
N GLU A 317 8.41 -2.14 20.51
CA GLU A 317 7.69 -2.99 21.46
C GLU A 317 6.29 -2.42 21.69
N ARG A 318 5.26 -3.12 21.23
CA ARG A 318 3.88 -2.79 21.56
C ARG A 318 3.49 -3.53 22.84
N ARG A 319 3.56 -2.85 23.98
CA ARG A 319 3.01 -3.41 25.23
C ARG A 319 1.48 -3.31 25.18
N PRO A 320 0.74 -4.43 25.29
CA PRO A 320 -0.72 -4.43 25.14
C PRO A 320 -1.44 -4.03 26.44
N THR A 321 -0.95 -3.05 27.20
CA THR A 321 -1.44 -2.85 28.56
C THR A 321 -2.55 -1.81 28.72
N GLN A 322 -2.79 -0.91 27.77
CA GLN A 322 -4.00 -0.04 27.82
C GLN A 322 -4.30 0.60 26.46
N ILE A 323 -5.58 0.83 26.15
CA ILE A 323 -6.07 1.39 24.87
C ILE A 323 -5.60 2.84 24.65
N SER A 324 -5.19 3.55 25.69
CA SER A 324 -4.66 4.92 25.65
C SER A 324 -3.17 5.01 25.26
N ASP A 325 -2.40 3.91 25.30
CA ASP A 325 -0.94 3.92 25.16
C ASP A 325 -0.43 3.70 23.72
N ARG A 326 -1.27 3.87 22.68
CA ARG A 326 -0.80 3.81 21.28
C ARG A 326 0.32 4.83 20.98
N GLN A 327 0.51 5.84 21.85
CA GLN A 327 1.55 6.85 21.69
C GLN A 327 2.88 6.51 22.39
N ASN A 328 2.91 5.55 23.29
CA ASN A 328 4.06 5.24 24.15
C ASN A 328 4.72 3.88 23.84
N ALA A 329 4.74 3.44 22.57
CA ALA A 329 5.52 2.28 22.19
C ALA A 329 7.01 2.55 22.51
N THR A 330 7.62 1.72 23.34
CA THR A 330 9.06 1.77 23.61
C THR A 330 9.79 1.37 22.33
N MET A 331 10.64 2.26 21.83
CA MET A 331 11.50 2.00 20.68
C MET A 331 12.89 1.61 21.19
N MET A 332 13.45 0.55 20.67
CA MET A 332 14.78 0.04 21.01
C MET A 332 15.59 -0.10 19.74
N LEU A 333 16.83 0.39 19.76
CA LEU A 333 17.81 0.19 18.70
C LEU A 333 18.53 -1.15 18.90
N VAL A 334 18.62 -1.93 17.85
CA VAL A 334 19.43 -3.15 17.76
C VAL A 334 20.52 -2.91 16.72
N GLY A 335 21.76 -2.90 17.16
CA GLY A 335 22.93 -2.52 16.36
C GLY A 335 23.64 -1.31 16.96
N ASP A 336 24.78 -0.92 16.38
CA ASP A 336 25.62 0.17 16.84
C ASP A 336 25.61 1.34 15.84
N VAL A 337 25.32 2.55 16.34
CA VAL A 337 25.28 3.80 15.56
C VAL A 337 26.20 4.88 16.15
N ALA A 338 26.92 4.57 17.26
CA ALA A 338 27.74 5.55 17.97
C ALA A 338 28.85 6.10 17.07
N ASP A 339 29.00 7.42 17.08
CA ASP A 339 29.96 8.18 16.29
C ASP A 339 29.91 7.97 14.76
N ARG A 340 28.80 7.37 14.25
CA ARG A 340 28.59 7.08 12.83
C ARG A 340 27.48 7.94 12.22
N THR A 341 27.52 8.08 10.91
CA THR A 341 26.38 8.58 10.15
C THR A 341 25.31 7.49 10.07
N ALA A 342 24.13 7.76 10.58
CA ALA A 342 22.98 6.84 10.50
C ALA A 342 22.11 7.20 9.29
N ILE A 343 21.80 6.21 8.45
CA ILE A 343 21.01 6.37 7.24
C ILE A 343 19.70 5.57 7.41
N LEU A 344 18.63 6.26 7.73
CA LEU A 344 17.29 5.67 7.85
C LEU A 344 16.74 5.39 6.45
N ILE A 345 16.33 4.15 6.18
CA ILE A 345 15.74 3.73 4.89
C ILE A 345 14.28 3.34 5.08
N ASP A 346 13.39 3.97 4.31
CA ASP A 346 11.97 3.62 4.30
C ASP A 346 11.41 3.71 2.87
N ASP A 347 10.24 3.11 2.61
CA ASP A 347 9.54 3.27 1.33
C ASP A 347 8.69 4.53 1.31
N LEU A 348 8.10 4.91 2.43
CA LEU A 348 7.09 5.95 2.46
C LEU A 348 7.14 6.79 3.73
N ALA A 349 7.11 8.11 3.57
CA ALA A 349 6.88 9.05 4.66
C ALA A 349 5.62 9.89 4.36
N ASP A 350 4.62 9.75 5.22
CA ASP A 350 3.40 10.56 5.15
C ASP A 350 3.44 11.66 6.22
N THR A 351 2.98 11.40 7.43
CA THR A 351 3.03 12.37 8.54
C THR A 351 4.41 12.53 9.17
N SER A 352 5.38 11.77 8.71
CA SER A 352 6.79 11.75 9.18
C SER A 352 7.00 11.46 10.66
N ASN A 353 5.96 10.97 11.37
CA ASN A 353 6.08 10.63 12.79
C ASN A 353 7.06 9.47 13.05
N THR A 354 7.05 8.44 12.20
CA THR A 354 7.93 7.27 12.37
C THR A 354 9.38 7.67 12.20
N ILE A 355 9.69 8.34 11.08
CA ILE A 355 11.06 8.68 10.72
C ILE A 355 11.69 9.71 11.68
N THR A 356 10.93 10.71 12.15
CA THR A 356 11.44 11.70 13.10
C THR A 356 11.67 11.15 14.50
N ARG A 357 10.83 10.19 14.95
CA ARG A 357 11.06 9.45 16.19
C ARG A 357 12.27 8.53 16.09
N ALA A 358 12.43 7.86 14.95
CA ALA A 358 13.61 7.05 14.66
C ALA A 358 14.88 7.90 14.68
N ALA A 359 14.89 9.06 14.04
CA ALA A 359 16.00 9.99 14.06
C ALA A 359 16.36 10.47 15.48
N LYS A 360 15.36 10.79 16.30
CA LYS A 360 15.57 11.17 17.69
C LYS A 360 16.22 10.03 18.50
N LEU A 361 15.82 8.78 18.24
CA LEU A 361 16.40 7.62 18.92
C LEU A 361 17.85 7.43 18.52
N VAL A 362 18.15 7.32 17.20
CA VAL A 362 19.54 7.08 16.77
C VAL A 362 20.48 8.22 17.15
N LYS A 363 19.98 9.46 17.19
CA LYS A 363 20.76 10.61 17.71
C LYS A 363 21.05 10.49 19.19
N LYS A 364 20.07 10.00 19.97
CA LYS A 364 20.26 9.71 21.41
C LYS A 364 21.28 8.59 21.65
N GLU A 365 21.32 7.59 20.77
CA GLU A 365 22.28 6.48 20.81
C GLU A 365 23.67 6.86 20.22
N GLY A 366 23.92 8.15 19.97
CA GLY A 366 25.24 8.67 19.63
C GLY A 366 25.54 8.86 18.14
N ALA A 367 24.57 8.76 17.25
CA ALA A 367 24.81 9.01 15.85
C ALA A 367 25.30 10.45 15.58
N SER A 368 26.39 10.60 14.81
CA SER A 368 26.99 11.89 14.46
C SER A 368 26.10 12.70 13.54
N GLN A 369 25.56 12.06 12.49
CA GLN A 369 24.61 12.62 11.52
C GLN A 369 23.48 11.63 11.26
N VAL A 370 22.29 12.15 10.91
CA VAL A 370 21.13 11.33 10.62
C VAL A 370 20.50 11.74 9.29
N TYR A 371 20.61 10.86 8.31
CA TYR A 371 19.94 10.98 7.00
C TYR A 371 18.68 10.12 6.99
N ALA A 372 17.66 10.55 6.25
CA ALA A 372 16.51 9.72 5.91
C ALA A 372 16.39 9.65 4.39
N LEU A 373 16.44 8.45 3.83
CA LEU A 373 16.27 8.19 2.40
C LEU A 373 14.98 7.40 2.20
N ILE A 374 14.06 7.98 1.46
CA ILE A 374 12.68 7.50 1.37
C ILE A 374 12.25 7.55 -0.09
N THR A 375 11.63 6.49 -0.59
CA THR A 375 11.14 6.50 -1.97
C THR A 375 9.97 7.48 -2.12
N HIS A 376 8.91 7.36 -1.31
CA HIS A 376 7.70 8.15 -1.47
C HIS A 376 7.55 9.20 -0.36
N GLY A 377 7.91 10.45 -0.64
CA GLY A 377 7.68 11.59 0.25
C GLY A 377 6.28 12.16 0.07
N ILE A 378 5.26 11.61 0.73
CA ILE A 378 3.91 12.20 0.68
C ILE A 378 3.86 13.49 1.50
N LEU A 379 4.48 13.51 2.68
CA LEU A 379 4.73 14.64 3.55
C LEU A 379 3.47 15.47 3.88
N SER A 380 2.39 14.77 4.22
CA SER A 380 1.08 15.38 4.49
C SER A 380 1.01 16.16 5.80
N GLY A 381 0.15 17.17 5.84
CA GLY A 381 -0.14 17.96 7.04
C GLY A 381 1.10 18.64 7.61
N ASP A 382 1.38 18.43 8.90
CA ASP A 382 2.51 19.05 9.61
C ASP A 382 3.85 18.32 9.40
N ALA A 383 3.95 17.46 8.37
CA ALA A 383 5.15 16.63 8.16
C ALA A 383 6.42 17.48 7.96
N ILE A 384 6.33 18.54 7.17
CA ILE A 384 7.45 19.45 6.90
C ILE A 384 7.92 20.16 8.17
N ASP A 385 7.00 20.70 8.97
CA ASP A 385 7.33 21.39 10.21
C ASP A 385 7.98 20.42 11.21
N ARG A 386 7.47 19.19 11.25
CA ARG A 386 8.03 18.10 12.08
C ARG A 386 9.42 17.70 11.65
N ILE A 387 9.68 17.62 10.34
CA ILE A 387 11.02 17.33 9.79
C ILE A 387 11.99 18.46 10.14
N ASN A 388 11.58 19.71 9.93
CA ASN A 388 12.42 20.88 10.23
C ASN A 388 12.81 20.95 11.70
N ALA A 389 11.87 20.60 12.61
CA ALA A 389 12.11 20.55 14.07
C ALA A 389 12.80 19.28 14.56
N SER A 390 13.03 18.29 13.68
CA SER A 390 13.56 16.98 14.06
C SER A 390 15.09 16.94 14.14
N ALA A 391 15.62 15.83 14.68
CA ALA A 391 17.03 15.50 14.69
C ALA A 391 17.57 15.00 13.33
N LEU A 392 16.78 15.04 12.27
CA LEU A 392 17.24 14.74 10.91
C LEU A 392 18.14 15.88 10.40
N ASP A 393 19.31 15.53 9.89
CA ASP A 393 20.20 16.47 9.20
C ASP A 393 19.78 16.66 7.76
N LYS A 394 19.37 15.56 7.08
CA LYS A 394 18.85 15.57 5.70
C LYS A 394 17.73 14.56 5.51
N VAL A 395 16.80 14.90 4.63
CA VAL A 395 15.76 14.01 4.12
C VAL A 395 15.83 13.97 2.61
N VAL A 396 15.98 12.79 2.05
CA VAL A 396 16.06 12.56 0.62
C VAL A 396 14.83 11.78 0.21
N VAL A 397 14.07 12.32 -0.72
CA VAL A 397 12.88 11.65 -1.28
C VAL A 397 12.99 11.58 -2.80
N THR A 398 12.20 10.73 -3.43
CA THR A 398 12.06 10.80 -4.88
C THR A 398 10.88 11.70 -5.26
N ASN A 399 10.85 12.15 -6.52
CA ASN A 399 9.69 12.88 -7.06
C ASN A 399 8.59 11.95 -7.60
N THR A 400 8.40 10.78 -7.02
CA THR A 400 7.19 9.97 -7.27
C THR A 400 5.91 10.68 -6.87
N VAL A 401 6.01 11.64 -5.96
CA VAL A 401 4.98 12.62 -5.59
C VAL A 401 5.56 14.00 -5.83
N ASP A 402 4.75 14.96 -6.23
CA ASP A 402 5.20 16.34 -6.44
C ASP A 402 5.78 16.93 -5.14
N GLN A 403 7.02 17.41 -5.22
CA GLN A 403 7.77 17.97 -4.10
C GLN A 403 7.99 19.48 -4.22
N THR A 404 7.36 20.13 -5.17
CA THR A 404 7.59 21.56 -5.47
C THR A 404 7.34 22.46 -4.25
N GLU A 405 6.20 22.27 -3.59
CA GLU A 405 5.85 23.01 -2.38
C GLU A 405 6.73 22.61 -1.19
N HIS A 406 6.93 21.31 -0.99
CA HIS A 406 7.70 20.78 0.14
C HIS A 406 9.15 21.26 0.13
N LYS A 407 9.79 21.26 -1.07
CA LYS A 407 11.17 21.73 -1.24
C LYS A 407 11.33 23.21 -0.88
N SER A 408 10.33 24.03 -1.18
CA SER A 408 10.36 25.47 -0.84
C SER A 408 10.29 25.75 0.67
N ARG A 409 9.67 24.83 1.44
CA ARG A 409 9.42 24.93 2.89
C ARG A 409 10.41 24.16 3.75
N CYS A 410 11.20 23.23 3.17
CA CYS A 410 12.09 22.36 3.91
C CYS A 410 13.52 22.43 3.37
N PRO A 411 14.43 23.17 4.02
CA PRO A 411 15.83 23.27 3.58
C PRO A 411 16.60 21.95 3.74
N LYS A 412 16.08 21.00 4.53
CA LYS A 412 16.69 19.67 4.72
C LYS A 412 16.29 18.69 3.61
N LEU A 413 15.33 19.05 2.74
CA LEU A 413 14.76 18.15 1.74
C LEU A 413 15.56 18.18 0.43
N GLU A 414 16.02 17.02 0.02
CA GLU A 414 16.57 16.77 -1.32
C GLU A 414 15.66 15.83 -2.11
N VAL A 415 15.58 16.06 -3.42
CA VAL A 415 14.63 15.34 -4.29
C VAL A 415 15.40 14.64 -5.41
N LEU A 416 15.21 13.33 -5.52
CA LEU A 416 15.76 12.50 -6.58
C LEU A 416 14.77 12.34 -7.73
N GLU A 417 15.27 12.47 -8.96
CA GLU A 417 14.46 12.38 -10.17
C GLU A 417 14.24 10.93 -10.59
N VAL A 418 12.97 10.53 -10.79
CA VAL A 418 12.58 9.17 -11.24
C VAL A 418 12.13 9.12 -12.70
N GLY A 419 12.02 10.25 -13.36
CA GLY A 419 11.46 10.34 -14.71
C GLY A 419 12.21 9.51 -15.73
N ASN A 420 13.55 9.43 -15.63
CA ASN A 420 14.39 8.60 -16.51
C ASN A 420 14.10 7.09 -16.32
N VAL A 421 13.85 6.65 -15.09
CA VAL A 421 13.54 5.23 -14.79
C VAL A 421 12.18 4.86 -15.38
N PHE A 422 11.17 5.71 -15.18
CA PHE A 422 9.86 5.50 -15.78
C PHE A 422 9.86 5.59 -17.29
N ALA A 423 10.60 6.54 -17.86
CA ALA A 423 10.74 6.67 -19.31
C ALA A 423 11.35 5.41 -19.94
N GLU A 424 12.38 4.85 -19.33
CA GLU A 424 13.01 3.61 -19.82
C GLU A 424 12.08 2.41 -19.64
N ALA A 425 11.32 2.33 -18.52
CA ALA A 425 10.31 1.29 -18.33
C ALA A 425 9.20 1.37 -19.40
N ILE A 426 8.67 2.57 -19.65
CA ILE A 426 7.68 2.83 -20.71
C ILE A 426 8.22 2.42 -22.07
N ARG A 427 9.45 2.83 -22.42
CA ARG A 427 10.08 2.48 -23.69
C ARG A 427 10.19 0.95 -23.85
N ARG A 428 10.66 0.26 -22.82
CA ARG A 428 10.83 -1.20 -22.83
C ARG A 428 9.50 -1.93 -22.96
N VAL A 429 8.51 -1.56 -22.16
CA VAL A 429 7.16 -2.14 -22.22
C VAL A 429 6.53 -1.92 -23.60
N HIS A 430 6.71 -0.73 -24.18
CA HIS A 430 6.23 -0.45 -25.55
C HIS A 430 6.85 -1.35 -26.60
N HIS A 431 8.18 -1.59 -26.51
CA HIS A 431 8.90 -2.43 -27.47
C HIS A 431 8.89 -3.93 -27.13
N GLY A 432 8.28 -4.34 -26.03
CA GLY A 432 8.28 -5.74 -25.59
C GLY A 432 9.64 -6.20 -25.06
N GLU A 433 10.48 -5.27 -24.59
CA GLU A 433 11.77 -5.57 -24.00
C GLU A 433 11.63 -5.89 -22.50
N SER A 434 12.52 -6.74 -21.98
CA SER A 434 12.55 -7.02 -20.53
C SER A 434 12.90 -5.79 -19.71
N ILE A 435 12.17 -5.56 -18.62
CA ILE A 435 12.45 -4.50 -17.63
C ILE A 435 13.40 -4.95 -16.52
N SER A 436 13.83 -6.23 -16.50
CA SER A 436 14.68 -6.77 -15.42
C SER A 436 15.97 -5.99 -15.23
N VAL A 437 16.52 -5.43 -16.30
CA VAL A 437 17.69 -4.56 -16.25
C VAL A 437 17.49 -3.33 -15.36
N LEU A 438 16.24 -2.87 -15.16
CA LEU A 438 15.91 -1.76 -14.25
C LEU A 438 15.92 -2.17 -12.77
N PHE A 439 15.95 -3.47 -12.48
CA PHE A 439 16.00 -3.99 -11.12
C PHE A 439 17.43 -4.14 -10.59
N ASP A 440 18.42 -4.22 -11.49
CA ASP A 440 19.81 -4.53 -11.20
C ASP A 440 20.80 -3.47 -11.71
N TYR A 441 20.39 -2.23 -11.90
CA TYR A 441 21.32 -1.15 -12.21
C TYR A 441 22.34 -1.04 -11.05
N SER A 442 23.48 -1.67 -11.24
CA SER A 442 24.68 -1.58 -10.41
C SER A 442 25.45 -0.29 -10.71
#